data_c4b0af44a57b597e44d3f23b8d52c9dc
#
_entry.id   c4b0af44a57b597e44d3f23b8d52c9dc
#
_cell.length_a   1.000
_cell.length_b   1.000
_cell.length_c   1.000
_cell.angle_alpha   90.00
_cell.angle_beta   90.00
_cell.angle_gamma   90.00
#
_symmetry.space_group_name_H-M   'P 1'
#
loop_
_entity.id
_entity.type
_entity.pdbx_description
1 polymer ?
#
loop_
_entity_poly.entity_id
_entity_poly.type
_entity_poly.pdbx_seq_one_letter_code
_entity_poly.pdbx_strand_id
1 'polypeptide(L)'
;GSSKSRQRIEHDYILSLNMGKELSMVERNEQGKMARQYFIDCEERLRRVAPEEHEAALLTWRKNRVAACEDHKSMAEAMKGYIERTGDKQHGFAYSNECIFLNSLALGMHPRAWAKQKEIPLKQVRDHMNTEQLALLAYLESRNCALLDLDTSTATRKAKLTELAQRWLVKRVG
;
A
#
# COMPACT_ATOMS: atom_id res chain seq x y z
N GLY A 1 -0.16 -52.89 -27.18
CA GLY A 1 -0.84 -51.75 -26.54
C GLY A 1 -0.08 -50.48 -26.87
N SER A 2 -0.62 -49.67 -27.81
CA SER A 2 -0.04 -48.42 -28.22
C SER A 2 -0.33 -47.35 -27.14
N SER A 3 0.70 -46.91 -26.44
CA SER A 3 0.62 -45.79 -25.50
C SER A 3 0.40 -44.51 -26.30
N LYS A 4 -0.79 -43.93 -26.28
CA LYS A 4 -1.07 -42.58 -26.77
C LYS A 4 -0.39 -41.58 -25.83
N SER A 5 0.74 -41.02 -26.25
CA SER A 5 1.32 -39.84 -25.57
C SER A 5 0.33 -38.68 -25.69
N ARG A 6 -0.18 -38.17 -24.52
CA ARG A 6 -0.97 -36.94 -24.49
C ARG A 6 -0.07 -35.79 -24.96
N GLN A 7 -0.38 -35.19 -26.10
CA GLN A 7 0.24 -33.95 -26.52
C GLN A 7 -0.03 -32.90 -25.43
N ARG A 8 1.04 -32.37 -24.84
CA ARG A 8 0.96 -31.25 -23.88
C ARG A 8 0.74 -29.99 -24.72
N ILE A 9 -0.41 -29.35 -24.52
CA ILE A 9 -0.67 -28.05 -25.13
C ILE A 9 0.16 -27.05 -24.33
N GLU A 10 1.15 -26.43 -24.93
CA GLU A 10 1.89 -25.32 -24.37
C GLU A 10 1.17 -24.02 -24.77
N HIS A 11 0.93 -23.18 -23.80
CA HIS A 11 0.36 -21.85 -24.01
C HIS A 11 1.45 -20.82 -23.81
N ASP A 12 1.77 -20.09 -24.87
CA ASP A 12 2.67 -18.94 -24.81
C ASP A 12 1.88 -17.67 -24.49
N TYR A 13 2.40 -16.84 -23.58
CA TYR A 13 1.82 -15.58 -23.20
C TYR A 13 2.78 -14.43 -23.49
N ILE A 14 2.28 -13.40 -24.15
CA ILE A 14 3.01 -12.14 -24.32
C ILE A 14 2.76 -11.28 -23.08
N LEU A 15 3.83 -11.00 -22.33
CA LEU A 15 3.78 -10.19 -21.12
C LEU A 15 4.39 -8.82 -21.38
N SER A 16 3.83 -7.77 -20.76
CA SER A 16 4.52 -6.49 -20.68
C SER A 16 5.76 -6.62 -19.77
N LEU A 17 6.74 -5.74 -19.94
CA LEU A 17 7.95 -5.73 -19.11
C LEU A 17 7.61 -5.64 -17.60
N ASN A 18 6.61 -4.83 -17.23
CA ASN A 18 6.18 -4.70 -15.85
C ASN A 18 5.55 -5.98 -15.32
N MET A 19 4.67 -6.63 -16.08
CA MET A 19 4.09 -7.94 -15.71
C MET A 19 5.18 -9.01 -15.56
N GLY A 20 6.18 -9.01 -16.46
CA GLY A 20 7.32 -9.91 -16.36
C GLY A 20 8.13 -9.68 -15.08
N LYS A 21 8.34 -8.43 -14.68
CA LYS A 21 9.00 -8.06 -13.41
C LYS A 21 8.21 -8.54 -12.19
N GLU A 22 6.90 -8.30 -12.15
CA GLU A 22 6.04 -8.74 -11.06
C GLU A 22 6.02 -10.26 -10.94
N LEU A 23 5.89 -10.95 -12.07
CA LEU A 23 5.89 -12.42 -12.10
C LEU A 23 7.23 -12.98 -11.59
N SER A 24 8.35 -12.40 -11.97
CA SER A 24 9.67 -12.83 -11.52
C SER A 24 9.89 -12.65 -10.02
N MET A 25 9.21 -11.70 -9.39
CA MET A 25 9.30 -11.47 -7.94
C MET A 25 8.57 -12.53 -7.12
N VAL A 26 7.55 -13.18 -7.68
CA VAL A 26 6.77 -14.22 -6.98
C VAL A 26 7.18 -15.64 -7.34
N GLU A 27 7.86 -15.82 -8.47
CA GLU A 27 8.37 -17.12 -8.92
C GLU A 27 9.49 -17.63 -8.00
N ARG A 28 9.35 -18.88 -7.49
CA ARG A 28 10.32 -19.52 -6.60
C ARG A 28 11.25 -20.50 -7.30
N ASN A 29 11.38 -20.39 -8.62
CA ASN A 29 12.29 -21.19 -9.43
C ASN A 29 13.62 -20.46 -9.70
N GLU A 30 14.57 -21.12 -10.38
CA GLU A 30 15.88 -20.55 -10.69
C GLU A 30 15.78 -19.32 -11.62
N GLN A 31 14.83 -19.31 -12.57
CA GLN A 31 14.62 -18.14 -13.43
C GLN A 31 14.15 -16.93 -12.63
N GLY A 32 13.21 -17.11 -11.70
CA GLY A 32 12.77 -16.05 -10.81
C GLY A 32 13.91 -15.54 -9.91
N LYS A 33 14.81 -16.42 -9.45
CA LYS A 33 16.01 -16.05 -8.71
C LYS A 33 16.97 -15.21 -9.56
N MET A 34 17.23 -15.63 -10.79
CA MET A 34 18.08 -14.88 -11.73
C MET A 34 17.48 -13.50 -12.05
N ALA A 35 16.19 -13.43 -12.27
CA ALA A 35 15.50 -12.16 -12.53
C ALA A 35 15.57 -11.20 -11.31
N ARG A 36 15.37 -11.71 -10.09
CA ARG A 36 15.55 -10.90 -8.88
C ARG A 36 16.99 -10.40 -8.73
N GLN A 37 17.98 -11.26 -8.97
CA GLN A 37 19.38 -10.86 -8.93
C GLN A 37 19.70 -9.78 -9.96
N TYR A 38 19.18 -9.91 -11.18
CA TYR A 38 19.32 -8.86 -12.21
C TYR A 38 18.75 -7.52 -11.75
N PHE A 39 17.58 -7.49 -11.06
CA PHE A 39 17.03 -6.24 -10.56
C PHE A 39 17.86 -5.65 -9.41
N ILE A 40 18.42 -6.48 -8.53
CA ILE A 40 19.37 -6.03 -7.49
C ILE A 40 20.60 -5.40 -8.16
N ASP A 41 21.17 -6.04 -9.14
CA ASP A 41 22.34 -5.53 -9.87
C ASP A 41 22.03 -4.22 -10.61
N CYS A 42 20.83 -4.09 -11.19
CA CYS A 42 20.35 -2.85 -11.80
C CYS A 42 20.23 -1.71 -10.77
N GLU A 43 19.68 -2.00 -9.59
CA GLU A 43 19.56 -1.01 -8.51
C GLU A 43 20.94 -0.56 -8.00
N GLU A 44 21.86 -1.50 -7.80
CA GLU A 44 23.25 -1.18 -7.41
C GLU A 44 23.98 -0.37 -8.48
N ARG A 45 23.73 -0.68 -9.77
CA ARG A 45 24.27 0.09 -10.89
C ARG A 45 23.68 1.51 -10.91
N LEU A 46 22.37 1.66 -10.73
CA LEU A 46 21.71 2.97 -10.67
C LEU A 46 22.27 3.81 -9.53
N ARG A 47 22.45 3.22 -8.35
CA ARG A 47 23.05 3.88 -7.18
C ARG A 47 24.47 4.40 -7.46
N ARG A 48 25.24 3.73 -8.33
CA ARG A 48 26.59 4.16 -8.74
C ARG A 48 26.59 5.22 -9.84
N VAL A 49 25.63 5.14 -10.78
CA VAL A 49 25.60 5.99 -11.98
C VAL A 49 24.80 7.28 -11.77
N ALA A 50 23.73 7.20 -10.95
CA ALA A 50 22.88 8.35 -10.65
C ALA A 50 22.62 8.45 -9.13
N PRO A 51 23.66 8.64 -8.31
CA PRO A 51 23.51 8.70 -6.84
C PRO A 51 22.58 9.83 -6.40
N GLU A 52 22.60 10.97 -7.08
CA GLU A 52 21.74 12.12 -6.74
C GLU A 52 20.24 11.82 -6.93
N GLU A 53 19.87 11.11 -7.99
CA GLU A 53 18.47 10.71 -8.22
C GLU A 53 18.00 9.69 -7.18
N HIS A 54 18.85 8.77 -6.80
CA HIS A 54 18.55 7.78 -5.76
C HIS A 54 18.39 8.46 -4.38
N GLU A 55 19.29 9.37 -4.03
CA GLU A 55 19.21 10.15 -2.79
C GLU A 55 17.95 11.03 -2.74
N ALA A 56 17.63 11.72 -3.83
CA ALA A 56 16.42 12.53 -3.94
C ALA A 56 15.14 11.68 -3.74
N ALA A 57 15.07 10.48 -4.32
CA ALA A 57 13.97 9.56 -4.14
C ALA A 57 13.85 9.10 -2.68
N LEU A 58 14.97 8.76 -2.02
CA LEU A 58 14.99 8.38 -0.60
C LEU A 58 14.58 9.54 0.31
N LEU A 59 15.03 10.76 0.03
CA LEU A 59 14.64 11.94 0.80
C LEU A 59 13.14 12.21 0.67
N THR A 60 12.58 12.08 -0.52
CA THR A 60 11.13 12.23 -0.76
C THR A 60 10.34 11.17 0.00
N TRP A 61 10.77 9.91 -0.05
CA TRP A 61 10.12 8.84 0.71
C TRP A 61 10.18 9.10 2.22
N ARG A 62 11.34 9.51 2.76
CA ARG A 62 11.51 9.84 4.19
C ARG A 62 10.59 10.98 4.63
N LYS A 63 10.50 12.07 3.83
CA LYS A 63 9.58 13.18 4.11
C LYS A 63 8.13 12.72 4.18
N ASN A 64 7.68 11.94 3.21
CA ASN A 64 6.32 11.40 3.19
C ASN A 64 6.06 10.44 4.36
N ARG A 65 7.07 9.65 4.75
CA ARG A 65 6.95 8.75 5.91
C ARG A 65 6.81 9.51 7.22
N VAL A 66 7.56 10.60 7.40
CA VAL A 66 7.45 11.47 8.59
C VAL A 66 6.08 12.15 8.62
N ALA A 67 5.63 12.74 7.51
CA ALA A 67 4.31 13.36 7.41
C ALA A 67 3.19 12.34 7.74
N ALA A 68 3.26 11.13 7.20
CA ALA A 68 2.29 10.07 7.52
C ALA A 68 2.30 9.66 9.00
N CYS A 69 3.42 9.81 9.73
CA CYS A 69 3.45 9.59 11.18
C CYS A 69 2.76 10.70 11.95
N GLU A 70 2.95 11.96 11.53
CA GLU A 70 2.31 13.13 12.15
C GLU A 70 0.80 13.15 11.91
N ASP A 71 0.38 12.89 10.68
CA ASP A 71 -1.04 12.78 10.32
C ASP A 71 -1.74 11.65 11.11
N HIS A 72 -1.04 10.54 11.33
CA HIS A 72 -1.59 9.44 12.13
C HIS A 72 -1.78 9.83 13.61
N LYS A 73 -0.87 10.59 14.20
CA LYS A 73 -1.04 11.11 15.58
C LYS A 73 -2.24 12.04 15.65
N SER A 74 -2.34 12.98 14.72
CA SER A 74 -3.48 13.91 14.63
C SER A 74 -4.80 13.17 14.45
N MET A 75 -4.84 12.14 13.64
CA MET A 75 -6.00 11.27 13.43
C MET A 75 -6.38 10.51 14.72
N ALA A 76 -5.39 10.03 15.47
CA ALA A 76 -5.67 9.35 16.75
C ALA A 76 -6.25 10.30 17.79
N GLU A 77 -5.80 11.54 17.87
CA GLU A 77 -6.34 12.59 18.73
C GLU A 77 -7.77 12.98 18.31
N ALA A 78 -8.02 13.20 17.03
CA ALA A 78 -9.35 13.48 16.50
C ALA A 78 -10.33 12.32 16.78
N MET A 79 -9.88 11.07 16.65
CA MET A 79 -10.67 9.90 17.00
C MET A 79 -11.01 9.85 18.48
N LYS A 80 -10.06 10.20 19.36
CA LYS A 80 -10.30 10.30 20.80
C LYS A 80 -11.42 11.31 21.09
N GLY A 81 -11.31 12.53 20.55
CA GLY A 81 -12.33 13.56 20.70
C GLY A 81 -13.70 13.12 20.16
N TYR A 82 -13.74 12.47 19.01
CA TYR A 82 -14.97 11.91 18.44
C TYR A 82 -15.63 10.89 19.40
N ILE A 83 -14.85 9.94 19.92
CA ILE A 83 -15.37 8.93 20.88
C ILE A 83 -15.89 9.59 22.15
N GLU A 84 -15.21 10.62 22.67
CA GLU A 84 -15.63 11.35 23.85
C GLU A 84 -16.96 12.09 23.63
N ARG A 85 -17.16 12.70 22.44
CA ARG A 85 -18.39 13.44 22.10
C ARG A 85 -19.57 12.53 21.74
N THR A 86 -19.32 11.45 21.00
CA THR A 86 -20.39 10.61 20.43
C THR A 86 -20.65 9.31 21.20
N GLY A 87 -19.68 8.86 22.00
CA GLY A 87 -19.72 7.56 22.67
C GLY A 87 -19.50 6.34 21.74
N ASP A 88 -19.22 6.55 20.45
CA ASP A 88 -19.03 5.46 19.45
C ASP A 88 -17.68 4.76 19.62
N LYS A 89 -17.62 3.86 20.60
CA LYS A 89 -16.40 3.07 20.90
C LYS A 89 -16.21 1.86 20.00
N GLN A 90 -17.19 1.51 19.15
CA GLN A 90 -17.13 0.31 18.29
C GLN A 90 -16.61 -0.93 19.05
N HIS A 91 -17.21 -1.22 20.19
CA HIS A 91 -16.80 -2.32 21.09
C HIS A 91 -15.31 -2.25 21.54
N GLY A 92 -14.74 -1.07 21.62
CA GLY A 92 -13.34 -0.86 21.99
C GLY A 92 -12.34 -0.94 20.83
N PHE A 93 -12.78 -1.19 19.61
CA PHE A 93 -11.94 -1.35 18.43
C PHE A 93 -11.92 -0.14 17.47
N ALA A 94 -12.49 1.00 17.88
CA ALA A 94 -12.64 2.17 16.99
C ALA A 94 -11.33 2.59 16.32
N TYR A 95 -10.23 2.71 17.06
CA TYR A 95 -8.91 3.05 16.50
C TYR A 95 -8.39 2.00 15.53
N SER A 96 -8.46 0.73 15.92
CA SER A 96 -7.98 -0.38 15.07
C SER A 96 -8.77 -0.48 13.78
N ASN A 97 -10.10 -0.35 13.87
CA ASN A 97 -10.99 -0.40 12.71
C ASN A 97 -10.71 0.74 11.75
N GLU A 98 -10.48 1.95 12.26
CA GLU A 98 -10.16 3.12 11.44
C GLU A 98 -8.81 2.97 10.76
N CYS A 99 -7.76 2.56 11.49
CA CYS A 99 -6.44 2.31 10.92
C CYS A 99 -6.48 1.22 9.83
N ILE A 100 -7.18 0.10 10.09
CA ILE A 100 -7.31 -0.98 9.11
C ILE A 100 -8.02 -0.47 7.86
N PHE A 101 -9.09 0.31 8.03
CA PHE A 101 -9.85 0.85 6.91
C PHE A 101 -9.02 1.81 6.04
N LEU A 102 -8.34 2.79 6.64
CA LEU A 102 -7.51 3.75 5.90
C LEU A 102 -6.33 3.08 5.20
N ASN A 103 -5.64 2.16 5.89
CA ASN A 103 -4.59 1.37 5.28
C ASN A 103 -5.13 0.51 4.12
N SER A 104 -6.34 -0.04 4.24
CA SER A 104 -6.95 -0.83 3.15
C SER A 104 -7.22 0.00 1.91
N LEU A 105 -7.64 1.25 2.06
CA LEU A 105 -7.83 2.17 0.95
C LEU A 105 -6.50 2.51 0.26
N ALA A 106 -5.45 2.76 1.05
CA ALA A 106 -4.13 3.11 0.52
C ALA A 106 -3.43 1.92 -0.17
N LEU A 107 -3.67 0.70 0.31
CA LEU A 107 -3.07 -0.52 -0.23
C LEU A 107 -3.89 -1.17 -1.35
N GLY A 108 -5.16 -0.80 -1.50
CA GLY A 108 -6.11 -1.48 -2.39
C GLY A 108 -6.55 -2.87 -1.89
N MET A 109 -6.09 -3.29 -0.71
CA MET A 109 -6.43 -4.58 -0.09
C MET A 109 -6.27 -4.53 1.43
N HIS A 110 -6.81 -5.56 2.11
CA HIS A 110 -6.69 -5.66 3.57
C HIS A 110 -5.23 -5.75 4.03
N PRO A 111 -4.77 -4.97 5.05
CA PRO A 111 -3.36 -4.91 5.47
C PRO A 111 -2.74 -6.25 5.85
N ARG A 112 -3.52 -7.18 6.45
CA ARG A 112 -3.05 -8.55 6.74
C ARG A 112 -2.73 -9.34 5.48
N ALA A 113 -3.57 -9.27 4.45
CA ALA A 113 -3.35 -9.96 3.20
C ALA A 113 -2.11 -9.40 2.50
N TRP A 114 -1.98 -8.09 2.47
CA TRP A 114 -0.83 -7.40 1.90
C TRP A 114 0.47 -7.75 2.64
N ALA A 115 0.47 -7.72 3.98
CA ALA A 115 1.63 -8.10 4.80
C ALA A 115 2.07 -9.55 4.55
N LYS A 116 1.09 -10.47 4.45
CA LYS A 116 1.35 -11.88 4.11
C LYS A 116 1.97 -12.03 2.71
N GLN A 117 1.45 -11.30 1.73
CA GLN A 117 1.96 -11.31 0.36
C GLN A 117 3.39 -10.77 0.26
N LYS A 118 3.72 -9.78 1.09
CA LYS A 118 5.05 -9.17 1.16
C LYS A 118 6.02 -9.89 2.11
N GLU A 119 5.55 -10.91 2.84
CA GLU A 119 6.32 -11.65 3.84
C GLU A 119 6.90 -10.75 4.95
N ILE A 120 6.13 -9.73 5.36
CA ILE A 120 6.53 -8.76 6.39
C ILE A 120 5.63 -8.83 7.62
N PRO A 121 6.11 -8.40 8.80
CA PRO A 121 5.29 -8.25 9.98
C PRO A 121 4.18 -7.22 9.79
N LEU A 122 2.96 -7.51 10.26
CA LEU A 122 1.81 -6.60 10.14
C LEU A 122 2.09 -5.19 10.70
N LYS A 123 2.87 -5.09 11.76
CA LYS A 123 3.26 -3.81 12.39
C LYS A 123 4.15 -2.93 11.51
N GLN A 124 4.80 -3.51 10.49
CA GLN A 124 5.71 -2.81 9.59
C GLN A 124 5.07 -2.45 8.24
N VAL A 125 3.76 -2.67 8.07
CA VAL A 125 3.06 -2.40 6.81
C VAL A 125 3.35 -1.00 6.28
N ARG A 126 3.27 0.03 7.13
CA ARG A 126 3.52 1.43 6.73
C ARG A 126 4.97 1.71 6.33
N ASP A 127 5.93 0.96 6.89
CA ASP A 127 7.36 1.11 6.59
C ASP A 127 7.71 0.57 5.20
N HIS A 128 6.86 -0.29 4.65
CA HIS A 128 7.03 -0.90 3.33
C HIS A 128 6.08 -0.33 2.27
N MET A 129 5.25 0.66 2.61
CA MET A 129 4.43 1.39 1.65
C MET A 129 5.31 2.24 0.72
N ASN A 130 4.95 2.29 -0.56
CA ASN A 130 5.61 3.18 -1.49
C ASN A 130 5.17 4.65 -1.28
N THR A 131 5.83 5.57 -1.97
CA THR A 131 5.59 7.02 -1.86
C THR A 131 4.14 7.40 -2.16
N GLU A 132 3.50 6.76 -3.14
CA GLU A 132 2.10 7.05 -3.51
C GLU A 132 1.12 6.54 -2.45
N GLN A 133 1.34 5.34 -1.93
CA GLN A 133 0.54 4.76 -0.85
C GLN A 133 0.62 5.62 0.42
N LEU A 134 1.82 6.09 0.78
CA LEU A 134 2.01 6.99 1.93
C LEU A 134 1.33 8.34 1.69
N ALA A 135 1.43 8.91 0.49
CA ALA A 135 0.78 10.18 0.15
C ALA A 135 -0.75 10.07 0.16
N LEU A 136 -1.31 8.97 -0.36
CA LEU A 136 -2.75 8.72 -0.28
C LEU A 136 -3.19 8.54 1.18
N LEU A 137 -2.43 7.78 1.97
CA LEU A 137 -2.73 7.55 3.38
C LEU A 137 -2.76 8.87 4.16
N ALA A 138 -1.73 9.72 4.04
CA ALA A 138 -1.66 11.03 4.67
C ALA A 138 -2.85 11.93 4.26
N TYR A 139 -3.18 11.94 2.96
CA TYR A 139 -4.34 12.66 2.45
C TYR A 139 -5.64 12.19 3.12
N LEU A 140 -5.85 10.86 3.23
CA LEU A 140 -7.05 10.29 3.83
C LEU A 140 -7.11 10.52 5.35
N GLU A 141 -6.01 10.40 6.08
CA GLU A 141 -5.92 10.67 7.51
C GLU A 141 -6.29 12.14 7.82
N SER A 142 -5.76 13.09 7.06
CA SER A 142 -6.09 14.51 7.18
C SER A 142 -7.58 14.77 6.92
N ARG A 143 -8.19 14.17 5.89
CA ARG A 143 -9.63 14.30 5.61
C ARG A 143 -10.50 13.64 6.67
N ASN A 144 -10.03 12.52 7.21
CA ASN A 144 -10.73 11.84 8.28
C ASN A 144 -10.76 12.66 9.57
N CYS A 145 -9.69 13.38 9.92
CA CYS A 145 -9.69 14.31 11.05
C CYS A 145 -10.85 15.32 10.94
N ALA A 146 -10.97 15.98 9.79
CA ALA A 146 -12.06 16.94 9.59
C ALA A 146 -13.46 16.32 9.71
N LEU A 147 -13.65 15.08 9.24
CA LEU A 147 -14.93 14.38 9.37
C LEU A 147 -15.21 13.93 10.82
N LEU A 148 -14.17 13.59 11.58
CA LEU A 148 -14.27 13.27 13.01
C LEU A 148 -14.63 14.49 13.82
N ASP A 149 -14.04 15.65 13.53
CA ASP A 149 -14.32 16.92 14.19
C ASP A 149 -15.77 17.40 13.94
N LEU A 150 -16.35 17.01 12.80
CA LEU A 150 -17.75 17.25 12.46
C LEU A 150 -18.72 16.18 13.00
N ASP A 151 -18.25 15.29 13.86
CA ASP A 151 -19.02 14.19 14.43
C ASP A 151 -19.75 13.32 13.38
N THR A 152 -19.14 13.21 12.20
CA THR A 152 -19.71 12.42 11.10
C THR A 152 -19.71 10.94 11.46
N SER A 153 -20.86 10.28 11.29
CA SER A 153 -21.01 8.86 11.61
C SER A 153 -19.99 7.97 10.90
N THR A 154 -19.59 6.87 11.53
CA THR A 154 -18.62 5.92 10.97
C THR A 154 -19.01 5.44 9.56
N ALA A 155 -20.28 5.14 9.30
CA ALA A 155 -20.74 4.70 7.98
C ALA A 155 -20.57 5.80 6.91
N THR A 156 -20.96 7.03 7.24
CA THR A 156 -20.85 8.18 6.33
C THR A 156 -19.38 8.54 6.07
N ARG A 157 -18.51 8.50 7.11
CA ARG A 157 -17.07 8.72 6.96
C ARG A 157 -16.46 7.72 5.98
N LYS A 158 -16.72 6.42 6.19
CA LYS A 158 -16.21 5.37 5.31
C LYS A 158 -16.61 5.56 3.86
N ALA A 159 -17.87 5.90 3.60
CA ALA A 159 -18.35 6.17 2.25
C ALA A 159 -17.62 7.37 1.61
N LYS A 160 -17.52 8.50 2.32
CA LYS A 160 -16.83 9.70 1.84
C LYS A 160 -15.33 9.46 1.60
N LEU A 161 -14.64 8.77 2.50
CA LEU A 161 -13.21 8.47 2.37
C LEU A 161 -12.93 7.51 1.21
N THR A 162 -13.80 6.55 0.96
CA THR A 162 -13.71 5.66 -0.21
C THR A 162 -13.84 6.47 -1.51
N GLU A 163 -14.81 7.37 -1.59
CA GLU A 163 -14.97 8.25 -2.75
C GLU A 163 -13.76 9.16 -2.96
N LEU A 164 -13.22 9.75 -1.88
CA LEU A 164 -12.03 10.58 -1.93
C LEU A 164 -10.79 9.81 -2.40
N ALA A 165 -10.62 8.56 -1.93
CA ALA A 165 -9.54 7.70 -2.38
C ALA A 165 -9.63 7.41 -3.88
N GLN A 166 -10.81 7.07 -4.38
CA GLN A 166 -11.05 6.84 -5.81
C GLN A 166 -10.74 8.08 -6.65
N ARG A 167 -11.22 9.25 -6.25
CA ARG A 167 -10.94 10.53 -6.93
C ARG A 167 -9.45 10.87 -6.94
N TRP A 168 -8.75 10.58 -5.85
CA TRP A 168 -7.31 10.82 -5.73
C TRP A 168 -6.52 9.94 -6.70
N LEU A 169 -6.88 8.65 -6.80
CA LEU A 169 -6.25 7.70 -7.71
C LEU A 169 -6.49 8.07 -9.19
N VAL A 170 -7.72 8.41 -9.54
CA VAL A 170 -8.08 8.80 -10.94
C VAL A 170 -7.27 10.01 -11.41
N LYS A 171 -7.05 11.03 -10.57
CA LYS A 171 -6.29 12.23 -10.93
C LYS A 171 -4.82 11.99 -11.23
N ARG A 172 -4.26 10.83 -10.88
CA ARG A 172 -2.85 10.50 -11.07
C ARG A 172 -2.58 9.50 -12.18
N VAL A 173 -3.63 8.85 -12.68
CA VAL A 173 -3.55 7.91 -13.82
C VAL A 173 -3.80 8.62 -15.15
N GLY A 174 -4.37 9.83 -15.15
CA GLY A 174 -4.56 10.70 -16.32
C GLY A 174 -3.53 11.81 -16.36
#